data_f814f0c25c3036cd441a485a7c8ba220
#
_entry.id   f814f0c25c3036cd441a485a7c8ba220
#
_cell.length_a   1.000
_cell.length_b   1.000
_cell.length_c   1.000
_cell.angle_alpha   90.00
_cell.angle_beta   90.00
_cell.angle_gamma   90.00
#
_symmetry.space_group_name_H-M   'P 1'
#
loop_
_entity.id
_entity.type
_entity.pdbx_description
1 polymer ?
#
loop_
_entity_poly.entity_id
_entity_poly.type
_entity_poly.pdbx_seq_one_letter_code
_entity_poly.pdbx_strand_id
1 'polypeptide(L)' 'MAQVVNVNFKLDADIKKSMEEACSEMGISMSAAFKIFAKKVGREKML' A
#
# COMPACT_ATOMS: atom_id res chain seq x y z
N MET A 1 5.02 7.39 20.58
CA MET A 1 3.76 6.88 20.08
C MET A 1 3.50 7.42 18.68
N ALA A 2 3.03 6.56 17.79
CA ALA A 2 2.85 6.96 16.41
C ALA A 2 1.61 7.84 16.24
N GLN A 3 1.74 8.86 15.41
CA GLN A 3 0.63 9.72 15.05
C GLN A 3 0.08 9.26 13.71
N VAL A 4 -1.24 9.14 13.64
CA VAL A 4 -1.91 8.70 12.41
C VAL A 4 -2.20 9.92 11.54
N VAL A 5 -1.75 9.88 10.29
CA VAL A 5 -2.01 10.94 9.33
C VAL A 5 -2.53 10.33 8.04
N ASN A 6 -3.25 11.11 7.26
CA ASN A 6 -3.79 10.67 5.98
C ASN A 6 -2.75 10.81 4.89
N VAL A 7 -2.73 9.82 3.99
CA VAL A 7 -1.88 9.85 2.81
C VAL A 7 -2.79 9.72 1.59
N ASN A 8 -2.69 10.67 0.67
CA ASN A 8 -3.54 10.68 -0.53
C ASN A 8 -2.69 10.78 -1.78
N PHE A 9 -3.04 9.99 -2.77
CA PHE A 9 -2.38 10.05 -4.07
C PHE A 9 -3.29 9.43 -5.12
N LYS A 10 -2.94 9.62 -6.38
CA LYS A 10 -3.72 9.12 -7.50
C LYS A 10 -3.03 7.93 -8.13
N LEU A 11 -3.83 6.96 -8.58
CA LEU A 11 -3.34 5.80 -9.31
C LEU A 11 -4.13 5.66 -10.60
N ASP A 12 -3.47 5.15 -11.62
CA ASP A 12 -4.18 4.76 -12.84
C ASP A 12 -5.19 3.68 -12.49
N ALA A 13 -6.34 3.72 -13.16
CA ALA A 13 -7.41 2.78 -12.88
C ALA A 13 -6.97 1.32 -13.09
N ASP A 14 -6.17 1.09 -14.13
CA ASP A 14 -5.68 -0.26 -14.43
C ASP A 14 -4.79 -0.79 -13.32
N ILE A 15 -3.92 0.07 -12.80
CA ILE A 15 -2.99 -0.32 -11.73
C ILE A 15 -3.78 -0.59 -10.46
N LYS A 16 -4.76 0.26 -10.17
CA LYS A 16 -5.59 0.07 -8.98
C LYS A 16 -6.31 -1.27 -9.04
N LYS A 17 -6.90 -1.58 -10.20
CA LYS A 17 -7.65 -2.83 -10.35
C LYS A 17 -6.74 -4.05 -10.20
N SER A 18 -5.57 -4.02 -10.81
CA SER A 18 -4.61 -5.12 -10.69
C SER A 18 -4.22 -5.33 -9.24
N MET A 19 -3.98 -4.25 -8.52
CA MET A 19 -3.60 -4.33 -7.13
C MET A 19 -4.73 -4.87 -6.26
N GLU A 20 -5.97 -4.44 -6.53
CA GLU A 20 -7.11 -4.95 -5.79
C GLU A 20 -7.27 -6.45 -5.96
N GLU A 21 -7.08 -6.94 -7.18
CA GLU A 21 -7.20 -8.37 -7.46
C GLU A 21 -6.10 -9.16 -6.75
N ALA A 22 -4.88 -8.65 -6.79
CA ALA A 22 -3.76 -9.31 -6.13
C ALA A 22 -3.96 -9.35 -4.62
N CYS A 23 -4.38 -8.24 -4.03
CA CYS A 23 -4.62 -8.17 -2.59
C CYS A 23 -5.74 -9.13 -2.18
N SER A 24 -6.79 -9.21 -3.00
CA SER A 24 -7.89 -10.13 -2.72
C SER A 24 -7.41 -11.58 -2.69
N GLU A 25 -6.54 -11.95 -3.64
CA GLU A 25 -5.99 -13.30 -3.68
C GLU A 25 -5.11 -13.59 -2.49
N MET A 26 -4.40 -12.59 -2.00
CA MET A 26 -3.54 -12.74 -0.83
C MET A 26 -4.30 -12.65 0.48
N GLY A 27 -5.57 -12.24 0.43
CA GLY A 27 -6.37 -12.12 1.63
C GLY A 27 -6.04 -10.90 2.48
N ILE A 28 -5.49 -9.87 1.87
CA ILE A 28 -5.18 -8.64 2.60
C ILE A 28 -5.89 -7.45 1.94
N SER A 29 -6.06 -6.37 2.72
CA SER A 29 -6.63 -5.17 2.18
C SER A 29 -5.58 -4.35 1.45
N MET A 30 -6.01 -3.44 0.58
CA MET A 30 -5.08 -2.54 -0.09
C MET A 30 -4.36 -1.65 0.92
N SER A 31 -5.05 -1.22 1.96
CA SER A 31 -4.43 -0.41 3.00
C SER A 31 -3.29 -1.17 3.67
N ALA A 32 -3.50 -2.45 3.96
CA ALA A 32 -2.44 -3.26 4.56
C ALA A 32 -1.25 -3.38 3.63
N ALA A 33 -1.51 -3.59 2.34
CA ALA A 33 -0.43 -3.69 1.35
C ALA A 33 0.40 -2.40 1.29
N PHE A 34 -0.28 -1.27 1.26
CA PHE A 34 0.42 0.01 1.25
C PHE A 34 1.23 0.24 2.52
N LYS A 35 0.69 -0.17 3.67
CA LYS A 35 1.42 -0.02 4.93
C LYS A 35 2.67 -0.87 4.96
N ILE A 36 2.59 -2.09 4.46
CA ILE A 36 3.74 -2.97 4.39
C ILE A 36 4.83 -2.36 3.52
N PHE A 37 4.44 -1.87 2.34
CA PHE A 37 5.38 -1.25 1.42
C PHE A 37 6.01 0.00 2.04
N ALA A 38 5.20 0.84 2.67
CA ALA A 38 5.68 2.06 3.28
C ALA A 38 6.70 1.77 4.38
N LYS A 39 6.42 0.75 5.20
CA LYS A 39 7.33 0.37 6.26
C LYS A 39 8.66 -0.13 5.69
N LYS A 40 8.59 -0.93 4.63
CA LYS A 40 9.79 -1.46 4.02
C LYS A 40 10.66 -0.35 3.45
N VAL A 41 10.06 0.56 2.70
CA VAL A 41 10.82 1.67 2.12
C VAL A 41 11.43 2.54 3.20
N GLY A 42 10.66 2.84 4.23
CA GLY A 42 11.14 3.68 5.32
C GLY A 42 12.28 3.04 6.10
N ARG A 43 12.20 1.71 6.30
CA ARG A 43 13.23 1.00 7.05
C ARG A 43 14.50 0.81 6.23
N GLU A 44 14.35 0.40 4.98
CA GLU A 44 15.50 0.08 4.13
C GLU A 44 15.96 1.25 3.29
N LYS A 45 15.11 2.27 3.17
CA LYS A 45 15.41 3.49 2.41
C LYS A 45 15.74 3.20 0.97
N MET A 46 15.06 2.19 0.41
CA MET A 46 15.21 1.81 -0.99
C MET A 46 13.98 1.02 -1.42
N LEU A 47 13.78 0.95 -2.70
CA LEU A 47 12.66 0.19 -3.27
C LEU A 47 12.98 -1.28 -3.52
#